data_b0f3615f114b491305ae40059e63b52d
#
_entry.id   b0f3615f114b491305ae40059e63b52d
#
_cell.length_a   1.000
_cell.length_b   1.000
_cell.length_c   1.000
_cell.angle_alpha   90.00
_cell.angle_beta   90.00
_cell.angle_gamma   90.00
#
_symmetry.space_group_name_H-M   'P 1'
#
loop_
_entity.id
_entity.type
_entity.pdbx_description
1 polymer ?
#
loop_
_entity_poly.entity_id
_entity_poly.type
_entity_poly.pdbx_seq_one_letter_code
_entity_poly.pdbx_strand_id
1 'polypeptide(L)'
;MEFVHIPVLLHEVLDGLAIRPDGIYVDGTVGGAGHSTEIAKRLTDGGRLIGFDRDPDAVAVATERLAPYPATVVHHNYDEMQTVLTEMGVVPVDGVLLDLGVSSHQLDEDSRGFSYHHDAPLDMRMSQTGMTAEELVNTVSEQELSRILYTYGEESFARSIARNIVRAREEKPIHRSEERRVGKECRSRWS
;
A
#
# COMPACT_ATOMS: atom_id res chain seq x y z
N MET A 1 11.56 -2.70 -22.27
CA MET A 1 12.43 -3.24 -21.19
C MET A 1 11.49 -3.80 -20.15
N GLU A 2 11.47 -5.11 -20.00
CA GLU A 2 10.63 -5.76 -18.99
C GLU A 2 11.23 -5.44 -17.63
N PHE A 3 10.53 -4.65 -16.81
CA PHE A 3 10.97 -4.34 -15.45
C PHE A 3 10.83 -5.61 -14.61
N VAL A 4 11.91 -6.35 -14.45
CA VAL A 4 11.98 -7.48 -13.50
C VAL A 4 12.12 -6.88 -12.10
N HIS A 5 11.00 -6.61 -11.46
CA HIS A 5 10.98 -6.22 -10.05
C HIS A 5 11.33 -7.46 -9.20
N ILE A 6 12.50 -7.44 -8.58
CA ILE A 6 12.89 -8.48 -7.62
C ILE A 6 12.25 -8.12 -6.28
N PRO A 7 11.43 -9.01 -5.69
CA PRO A 7 10.83 -8.78 -4.38
C PRO A 7 11.90 -8.56 -3.29
N VAL A 8 11.62 -7.67 -2.37
CA VAL A 8 12.53 -7.36 -1.25
C VAL A 8 12.64 -8.57 -0.34
N LEU A 9 13.87 -8.93 0.08
CA LEU A 9 14.14 -10.04 1.02
C LEU A 9 13.50 -11.38 0.58
N LEU A 10 13.44 -11.65 -0.71
CA LEU A 10 12.72 -12.81 -1.25
C LEU A 10 13.17 -14.14 -0.61
N HIS A 11 14.48 -14.36 -0.47
CA HIS A 11 15.02 -15.60 0.10
C HIS A 11 14.65 -15.73 1.57
N GLU A 12 14.80 -14.68 2.33
CA GLU A 12 14.48 -14.62 3.75
C GLU A 12 12.98 -14.85 4.01
N VAL A 13 12.12 -14.31 3.15
CA VAL A 13 10.66 -14.54 3.20
C VAL A 13 10.34 -16.02 2.95
N LEU A 14 10.92 -16.61 1.92
CA LEU A 14 10.69 -18.02 1.58
C LEU A 14 11.21 -18.97 2.66
N ASP A 15 12.38 -18.68 3.21
CA ASP A 15 12.98 -19.44 4.31
C ASP A 15 12.15 -19.30 5.59
N GLY A 16 11.71 -18.08 5.91
CA GLY A 16 10.87 -17.81 7.07
C GLY A 16 9.49 -18.47 7.01
N LEU A 17 8.87 -18.52 5.83
CA LEU A 17 7.60 -19.22 5.61
C LEU A 17 7.73 -20.73 5.68
N ALA A 18 8.93 -21.30 5.48
CA ALA A 18 9.19 -22.75 5.51
C ALA A 18 8.15 -23.53 4.69
N ILE A 19 7.96 -23.16 3.42
CA ILE A 19 6.83 -23.57 2.58
C ILE A 19 6.79 -25.09 2.42
N ARG A 20 5.65 -25.68 2.84
CA ARG A 20 5.30 -27.08 2.57
C ARG A 20 4.50 -27.15 1.27
N PRO A 21 4.74 -28.17 0.44
CA PRO A 21 4.06 -28.29 -0.86
C PRO A 21 2.52 -28.38 -0.77
N ASP A 22 2.00 -28.94 0.32
CA ASP A 22 0.58 -29.14 0.60
C ASP A 22 -0.03 -28.07 1.54
N GLY A 23 0.76 -27.06 1.93
CA GLY A 23 0.37 -26.02 2.88
C GLY A 23 -0.53 -24.93 2.29
N ILE A 24 -1.19 -24.20 3.18
CA ILE A 24 -2.04 -23.05 2.85
C ILE A 24 -1.32 -21.78 3.30
N TYR A 25 -1.04 -20.89 2.36
CA TYR A 25 -0.34 -19.64 2.61
C TYR A 25 -1.17 -18.45 2.19
N VAL A 26 -0.95 -17.33 2.87
CA VAL A 26 -1.62 -16.07 2.59
C VAL A 26 -0.57 -14.99 2.34
N ASP A 27 -0.74 -14.24 1.26
CA ASP A 27 -0.04 -12.99 1.00
C ASP A 27 -1.04 -11.85 1.14
N GLY A 28 -0.95 -11.09 2.23
CA GLY A 28 -1.90 -10.00 2.52
C GLY A 28 -1.61 -8.72 1.74
N THR A 29 -0.54 -8.71 0.93
CA THR A 29 -0.03 -7.56 0.17
C THR A 29 0.50 -8.02 -1.18
N VAL A 30 -0.37 -8.71 -1.95
CA VAL A 30 0.05 -9.44 -3.15
C VAL A 30 0.73 -8.55 -4.21
N GLY A 31 0.33 -7.28 -4.32
CA GLY A 31 0.91 -6.31 -5.23
C GLY A 31 1.06 -6.84 -6.66
N GLY A 32 2.25 -6.74 -7.21
CA GLY A 32 2.59 -7.32 -8.53
C GLY A 32 2.84 -8.83 -8.50
N ALA A 33 2.50 -9.55 -7.42
CA ALA A 33 2.66 -10.99 -7.22
C ALA A 33 4.11 -11.51 -7.27
N GLY A 34 5.09 -10.70 -6.92
CA GLY A 34 6.49 -11.13 -6.93
C GLY A 34 6.77 -12.24 -5.92
N HIS A 35 6.53 -12.01 -4.64
CA HIS A 35 6.63 -13.01 -3.57
C HIS A 35 5.64 -14.15 -3.80
N SER A 36 4.39 -13.81 -4.08
CA SER A 36 3.30 -14.77 -4.31
C SER A 36 3.62 -15.78 -5.40
N THR A 37 4.25 -15.37 -6.50
CA THR A 37 4.68 -16.28 -7.57
C THR A 37 5.71 -17.28 -7.07
N GLU A 38 6.68 -16.85 -6.29
CA GLU A 38 7.74 -17.73 -5.77
C GLU A 38 7.22 -18.67 -4.66
N ILE A 39 6.23 -18.24 -3.88
CA ILE A 39 5.49 -19.11 -2.96
C ILE A 39 4.71 -20.15 -3.75
N ALA A 40 3.90 -19.72 -4.71
CA ALA A 40 3.00 -20.59 -5.49
C ALA A 40 3.74 -21.65 -6.31
N LYS A 41 4.94 -21.36 -6.83
CA LYS A 41 5.83 -22.35 -7.50
C LYS A 41 6.23 -23.52 -6.61
N ARG A 42 6.19 -23.38 -5.29
CA ARG A 42 6.56 -24.43 -4.31
C ARG A 42 5.39 -25.26 -3.85
N LEU A 43 4.17 -24.83 -4.21
CA LEU A 43 2.94 -25.55 -3.88
C LEU A 43 2.64 -26.61 -4.95
N THR A 44 2.11 -27.74 -4.50
CA THR A 44 1.67 -28.87 -5.34
C THR A 44 0.24 -29.27 -4.98
N ASP A 45 -0.17 -30.50 -5.26
CA ASP A 45 -1.51 -31.00 -4.99
C ASP A 45 -1.93 -30.84 -3.53
N GLY A 46 -2.98 -30.05 -3.31
CA GLY A 46 -3.51 -29.73 -1.99
C GLY A 46 -3.02 -28.41 -1.41
N GLY A 47 -1.86 -27.89 -1.85
CA GLY A 47 -1.36 -26.59 -1.44
C GLY A 47 -2.15 -25.45 -2.07
N ARG A 48 -2.30 -24.34 -1.35
CA ARG A 48 -3.03 -23.14 -1.81
C ARG A 48 -2.33 -21.86 -1.40
N LEU A 49 -2.39 -20.86 -2.28
CA LEU A 49 -2.03 -19.48 -1.96
C LEU A 49 -3.27 -18.60 -2.09
N ILE A 50 -3.52 -17.77 -1.10
CA ILE A 50 -4.56 -16.73 -1.15
C ILE A 50 -3.85 -15.38 -1.09
N GLY A 51 -3.96 -14.60 -2.18
CA GLY A 51 -3.41 -13.25 -2.27
C GLY A 51 -4.48 -12.20 -2.01
N PHE A 52 -4.20 -11.26 -1.12
CA PHE A 52 -5.05 -10.09 -0.85
C PHE A 52 -4.40 -8.83 -1.38
N ASP A 53 -5.18 -7.96 -1.97
CA ASP A 53 -4.81 -6.57 -2.16
C ASP A 53 -6.06 -5.69 -2.15
N ARG A 54 -5.90 -4.46 -1.68
CA ARG A 54 -6.93 -3.42 -1.70
C ARG A 54 -6.89 -2.58 -2.98
N ASP A 55 -5.79 -2.66 -3.74
CA ASP A 55 -5.60 -1.95 -4.99
C ASP A 55 -6.14 -2.79 -6.17
N PRO A 56 -7.18 -2.33 -6.89
CA PRO A 56 -7.74 -3.08 -8.00
C PRO A 56 -6.73 -3.33 -9.12
N ASP A 57 -5.75 -2.44 -9.34
CA ASP A 57 -4.71 -2.63 -10.36
C ASP A 57 -3.78 -3.79 -9.97
N ALA A 58 -3.40 -3.87 -8.69
CA ALA A 58 -2.61 -4.97 -8.15
C ALA A 58 -3.36 -6.31 -8.28
N VAL A 59 -4.65 -6.33 -7.92
CA VAL A 59 -5.51 -7.52 -8.04
C VAL A 59 -5.57 -8.02 -9.47
N ALA A 60 -5.75 -7.14 -10.45
CA ALA A 60 -5.79 -7.51 -11.87
C ALA A 60 -4.47 -8.16 -12.33
N VAL A 61 -3.34 -7.52 -12.05
CA VAL A 61 -2.00 -8.02 -12.40
C VAL A 61 -1.69 -9.34 -11.69
N ALA A 62 -1.97 -9.44 -10.39
CA ALA A 62 -1.72 -10.65 -9.63
C ALA A 62 -2.57 -11.82 -10.09
N THR A 63 -3.85 -11.58 -10.43
CA THR A 63 -4.75 -12.62 -10.96
C THR A 63 -4.21 -13.21 -12.25
N GLU A 64 -3.73 -12.37 -13.17
CA GLU A 64 -3.14 -12.83 -14.43
C GLU A 64 -1.84 -13.63 -14.19
N ARG A 65 -0.94 -13.09 -13.36
CA ARG A 65 0.37 -13.72 -13.08
C ARG A 65 0.26 -15.03 -12.33
N LEU A 66 -0.72 -15.15 -11.45
CA LEU A 66 -0.92 -16.34 -10.61
C LEU A 66 -1.85 -17.38 -11.25
N ALA A 67 -2.48 -17.10 -12.39
CA ALA A 67 -3.38 -18.02 -13.08
C ALA A 67 -2.81 -19.43 -13.33
N PRO A 68 -1.49 -19.63 -13.61
CA PRO A 68 -0.92 -20.96 -13.78
C PRO A 68 -0.72 -21.77 -12.48
N TYR A 69 -0.93 -21.17 -11.32
CA TYR A 69 -0.57 -21.73 -10.01
C TYR A 69 -1.82 -22.00 -9.15
N PRO A 70 -1.69 -22.83 -8.08
CA PRO A 70 -2.78 -23.09 -7.13
C PRO A 70 -3.01 -21.86 -6.21
N ALA A 71 -3.39 -20.74 -6.82
CA ALA A 71 -3.55 -19.45 -6.16
C ALA A 71 -4.93 -18.84 -6.44
N THR A 72 -5.45 -18.09 -5.47
CA THR A 72 -6.65 -17.28 -5.59
C THR A 72 -6.32 -15.85 -5.14
N VAL A 73 -6.66 -14.85 -5.95
CA VAL A 73 -6.51 -13.44 -5.58
C VAL A 73 -7.86 -12.85 -5.23
N VAL A 74 -7.94 -12.15 -4.11
CA VAL A 74 -9.16 -11.50 -3.61
C VAL A 74 -8.94 -10.00 -3.42
N HIS A 75 -9.93 -9.21 -3.85
CA HIS A 75 -9.92 -7.75 -3.72
C HIS A 75 -10.46 -7.37 -2.33
N HIS A 76 -9.64 -7.49 -1.32
CA HIS A 76 -9.94 -7.13 0.06
C HIS A 76 -8.73 -6.54 0.76
N ASN A 77 -8.96 -5.74 1.79
CA ASN A 77 -7.90 -5.34 2.70
C ASN A 77 -7.51 -6.54 3.59
N TYR A 78 -6.25 -6.66 3.94
CA TYR A 78 -5.75 -7.74 4.81
C TYR A 78 -6.36 -7.72 6.23
N ASP A 79 -6.93 -6.61 6.68
CA ASP A 79 -7.64 -6.54 7.97
C ASP A 79 -8.94 -7.35 7.97
N GLU A 80 -9.48 -7.69 6.79
CA GLU A 80 -10.64 -8.57 6.59
C GLU A 80 -10.24 -10.05 6.43
N MET A 81 -8.93 -10.36 6.46
CA MET A 81 -8.36 -11.68 6.17
C MET A 81 -9.06 -12.80 6.92
N GLN A 82 -9.28 -12.68 8.22
CA GLN A 82 -9.91 -13.71 9.03
C GLN A 82 -11.33 -14.05 8.54
N THR A 83 -12.12 -13.03 8.22
CA THR A 83 -13.49 -13.19 7.72
C THR A 83 -13.48 -13.90 6.38
N VAL A 84 -12.71 -13.37 5.43
CA VAL A 84 -12.65 -13.89 4.05
C VAL A 84 -12.14 -15.34 4.02
N LEU A 85 -11.06 -15.66 4.74
CA LEU A 85 -10.52 -17.03 4.79
C LEU A 85 -11.50 -18.02 5.45
N THR A 86 -12.26 -17.57 6.45
CA THR A 86 -13.29 -18.39 7.09
C THR A 86 -14.43 -18.68 6.11
N GLU A 87 -14.90 -17.70 5.38
CA GLU A 87 -15.93 -17.84 4.34
C GLU A 87 -15.49 -18.76 3.20
N MET A 88 -14.20 -18.69 2.83
CA MET A 88 -13.60 -19.58 1.82
C MET A 88 -13.39 -21.01 2.33
N GLY A 89 -13.50 -21.26 3.65
CA GLY A 89 -13.25 -22.56 4.25
C GLY A 89 -11.78 -22.99 4.20
N VAL A 90 -10.84 -22.04 4.22
CA VAL A 90 -9.39 -22.28 4.11
C VAL A 90 -8.63 -21.96 5.39
N VAL A 91 -9.25 -22.17 6.52
CA VAL A 91 -8.61 -22.05 7.84
C VAL A 91 -8.46 -23.41 8.51
N PRO A 92 -7.38 -23.66 9.26
CA PRO A 92 -6.24 -22.76 9.53
C PRO A 92 -5.28 -22.63 8.34
N VAL A 93 -4.45 -21.58 8.34
CA VAL A 93 -3.37 -21.37 7.36
C VAL A 93 -2.01 -21.69 7.97
N ASP A 94 -1.03 -22.06 7.14
CA ASP A 94 0.32 -22.45 7.57
C ASP A 94 1.28 -21.27 7.67
N GLY A 95 1.04 -20.21 6.91
CA GLY A 95 1.84 -19.00 6.96
C GLY A 95 1.15 -17.79 6.35
N VAL A 96 1.56 -16.62 6.82
CA VAL A 96 1.07 -15.31 6.34
C VAL A 96 2.26 -14.42 6.04
N LEU A 97 2.24 -13.80 4.87
CA LEU A 97 3.16 -12.74 4.45
C LEU A 97 2.45 -11.40 4.48
N LEU A 98 3.10 -10.39 5.06
CA LEU A 98 2.69 -8.98 4.97
C LEU A 98 3.93 -8.15 4.61
N ASP A 99 3.98 -7.63 3.39
CA ASP A 99 4.98 -6.67 2.92
C ASP A 99 4.35 -5.27 2.94
N LEU A 100 4.44 -4.63 4.12
CA LEU A 100 3.69 -3.41 4.41
C LEU A 100 4.36 -2.19 3.80
N GLY A 101 3.58 -1.41 3.08
CA GLY A 101 4.03 -0.16 2.46
C GLY A 101 3.31 0.13 1.15
N VAL A 102 3.91 1.01 0.35
CA VAL A 102 3.46 1.33 -1.00
C VAL A 102 4.17 0.44 -2.02
N SER A 103 3.45 0.02 -3.06
CA SER A 103 4.06 -0.75 -4.15
C SER A 103 4.90 0.14 -5.07
N SER A 104 5.87 -0.47 -5.78
CA SER A 104 6.63 0.25 -6.82
C SER A 104 5.71 0.85 -7.88
N HIS A 105 4.66 0.13 -8.30
CA HIS A 105 3.68 0.64 -9.23
C HIS A 105 2.98 1.91 -8.73
N GLN A 106 2.61 1.97 -7.45
CA GLN A 106 2.01 3.16 -6.85
C GLN A 106 2.99 4.35 -6.80
N LEU A 107 4.29 4.10 -6.66
CA LEU A 107 5.32 5.15 -6.69
C LEU A 107 5.65 5.61 -8.11
N ASP A 108 5.62 4.72 -9.08
CA ASP A 108 6.01 4.98 -10.47
C ASP A 108 4.87 5.63 -11.27
N GLU A 109 3.62 5.42 -10.85
CA GLU A 109 2.44 6.00 -11.50
C GLU A 109 2.10 7.38 -10.89
N ASP A 110 2.50 8.44 -11.59
CA ASP A 110 2.36 9.82 -11.10
C ASP A 110 0.91 10.19 -10.74
N SER A 111 -0.07 9.68 -11.48
CA SER A 111 -1.50 9.94 -11.24
C SER A 111 -2.00 9.45 -9.87
N ARG A 112 -1.30 8.50 -9.25
CA ARG A 112 -1.61 7.97 -7.93
C ARG A 112 -1.20 8.90 -6.78
N GLY A 113 -0.31 9.86 -7.03
CA GLY A 113 0.09 10.89 -6.06
C GLY A 113 0.99 10.43 -4.90
N PHE A 114 1.56 9.23 -4.95
CA PHE A 114 2.46 8.72 -3.91
C PHE A 114 3.88 9.24 -4.03
N SER A 115 4.33 9.55 -5.25
CA SER A 115 5.67 10.08 -5.50
C SER A 115 5.76 11.58 -5.18
N TYR A 116 6.93 12.01 -4.69
CA TYR A 116 7.27 13.42 -4.52
C TYR A 116 8.23 13.93 -5.60
N HIS A 117 8.60 13.08 -6.55
CA HIS A 117 9.54 13.45 -7.61
C HIS A 117 8.89 14.28 -8.72
N HIS A 118 7.61 14.07 -8.97
CA HIS A 118 6.85 14.76 -9.99
C HIS A 118 5.67 15.51 -9.39
N ASP A 119 5.23 16.56 -10.09
CA ASP A 119 4.01 17.28 -9.72
C ASP A 119 2.78 16.46 -10.13
N ALA A 120 2.04 15.99 -9.15
CA ALA A 120 0.93 15.07 -9.32
C ALA A 120 -0.31 15.48 -8.52
N PRO A 121 -1.51 15.00 -8.87
CA PRO A 121 -2.70 15.15 -8.04
C PRO A 121 -2.46 14.56 -6.65
N LEU A 122 -3.06 15.16 -5.61
CA LEU A 122 -3.00 14.64 -4.25
C LEU A 122 -4.06 13.56 -4.03
N ASP A 123 -3.94 12.43 -4.72
CA ASP A 123 -4.86 11.30 -4.52
C ASP A 123 -4.46 10.44 -3.33
N MET A 124 -3.38 9.67 -3.41
CA MET A 124 -2.80 8.80 -2.38
C MET A 124 -3.73 7.68 -1.87
N ARG A 125 -4.79 7.33 -2.60
CA ARG A 125 -5.69 6.22 -2.25
C ARG A 125 -5.16 4.91 -2.81
N MET A 126 -4.76 3.98 -1.97
CA MET A 126 -4.36 2.64 -2.43
C MET A 126 -5.54 1.90 -3.06
N SER A 127 -6.72 1.95 -2.43
CA SER A 127 -7.95 1.29 -2.90
C SER A 127 -8.68 2.04 -4.02
N GLN A 128 -8.21 3.22 -4.42
CA GLN A 128 -8.87 4.12 -5.37
C GLN A 128 -10.29 4.56 -4.95
N THR A 129 -10.68 4.27 -3.72
CA THR A 129 -11.98 4.63 -3.14
C THR A 129 -11.80 5.42 -1.84
N GLY A 130 -12.85 6.13 -1.41
CA GLY A 130 -12.82 6.94 -0.18
C GLY A 130 -12.17 8.31 -0.39
N MET A 131 -11.81 8.95 0.72
CA MET A 131 -11.26 10.32 0.76
C MET A 131 -9.86 10.38 0.16
N THR A 132 -9.62 11.35 -0.73
CA THR A 132 -8.30 11.65 -1.28
C THR A 132 -7.45 12.44 -0.29
N ALA A 133 -6.14 12.46 -0.50
CA ALA A 133 -5.26 13.36 0.26
C ALA A 133 -5.61 14.83 0.01
N GLU A 134 -6.06 15.19 -1.20
CA GLU A 134 -6.57 16.53 -1.54
C GLU A 134 -7.76 16.91 -0.67
N GLU A 135 -8.79 16.06 -0.61
CA GLU A 135 -9.96 16.29 0.24
C GLU A 135 -9.56 16.41 1.71
N LEU A 136 -8.67 15.54 2.18
CA LEU A 136 -8.20 15.54 3.55
C LEU A 136 -7.52 16.86 3.91
N VAL A 137 -6.54 17.32 3.14
CA VAL A 137 -5.81 18.57 3.46
C VAL A 137 -6.67 19.81 3.34
N ASN A 138 -7.70 19.78 2.47
CA ASN A 138 -8.58 20.93 2.27
C ASN A 138 -9.78 20.99 3.22
N THR A 139 -10.18 19.87 3.86
CA THR A 139 -11.43 19.84 4.64
C THR A 139 -11.28 19.58 6.12
N VAL A 140 -10.30 18.77 6.56
CA VAL A 140 -10.20 18.41 7.97
C VAL A 140 -9.67 19.59 8.82
N SER A 141 -9.99 19.59 10.12
CA SER A 141 -9.56 20.65 11.03
C SER A 141 -8.03 20.67 11.23
N GLU A 142 -7.46 21.83 11.64
CA GLU A 142 -6.03 21.94 12.01
C GLU A 142 -5.65 20.90 13.07
N GLN A 143 -6.54 20.71 14.05
CA GLN A 143 -6.31 19.76 15.14
C GLN A 143 -6.22 18.31 14.62
N GLU A 144 -7.10 17.93 13.72
CA GLU A 144 -7.11 16.59 13.13
C GLU A 144 -5.93 16.37 12.18
N LEU A 145 -5.57 17.36 11.35
CA LEU A 145 -4.36 17.33 10.55
C LEU A 145 -3.12 17.12 11.43
N SER A 146 -3.03 17.89 12.53
CA SER A 146 -1.92 17.76 13.48
C SER A 146 -1.88 16.36 14.11
N ARG A 147 -3.04 15.80 14.45
CA ARG A 147 -3.14 14.43 15.00
C ARG A 147 -2.66 13.38 13.99
N ILE A 148 -3.11 13.48 12.74
CA ILE A 148 -2.74 12.56 11.66
C ILE A 148 -1.23 12.60 11.42
N LEU A 149 -0.67 13.78 11.25
CA LEU A 149 0.77 13.97 11.01
C LEU A 149 1.63 13.47 12.17
N TYR A 150 1.18 13.68 13.41
CA TYR A 150 1.90 13.22 14.59
C TYR A 150 1.79 11.71 14.76
N THR A 151 0.57 11.15 14.69
CA THR A 151 0.30 9.75 15.02
C THR A 151 0.78 8.78 13.93
N TYR A 152 0.57 9.13 12.68
CA TYR A 152 0.87 8.25 11.55
C TYR A 152 2.12 8.66 10.77
N GLY A 153 2.50 9.93 10.82
CA GLY A 153 3.70 10.44 10.16
C GLY A 153 4.91 10.59 11.08
N GLU A 154 4.73 10.34 12.39
CA GLU A 154 5.77 10.53 13.42
C GLU A 154 6.44 11.92 13.35
N GLU A 155 5.69 12.93 12.86
CA GLU A 155 6.21 14.25 12.57
C GLU A 155 6.19 15.14 13.82
N SER A 156 7.37 15.50 14.32
CA SER A 156 7.53 16.35 15.52
C SER A 156 6.99 17.77 15.35
N PHE A 157 6.98 18.29 14.12
CA PHE A 157 6.47 19.62 13.78
C PHE A 157 5.01 19.61 13.32
N ALA A 158 4.27 18.52 13.56
CA ALA A 158 2.90 18.28 13.09
C ALA A 158 1.97 19.49 13.27
N ARG A 159 2.00 20.15 14.44
CA ARG A 159 1.18 21.34 14.72
C ARG A 159 1.51 22.53 13.81
N SER A 160 2.80 22.77 13.57
CA SER A 160 3.24 23.86 12.73
C SER A 160 2.89 23.62 11.27
N ILE A 161 3.07 22.39 10.81
CA ILE A 161 2.72 21.94 9.46
C ILE A 161 1.22 22.04 9.24
N ALA A 162 0.40 21.52 10.15
CA ALA A 162 -1.06 21.58 10.07
C ALA A 162 -1.57 23.02 9.97
N ARG A 163 -1.05 23.93 10.81
CA ARG A 163 -1.38 25.36 10.76
C ARG A 163 -1.03 26.00 9.42
N ASN A 164 0.13 25.67 8.85
CA ASN A 164 0.53 26.21 7.57
C ASN A 164 -0.34 25.68 6.42
N ILE A 165 -0.74 24.41 6.46
CA ILE A 165 -1.68 23.82 5.49
C ILE A 165 -3.02 24.56 5.57
N VAL A 166 -3.58 24.75 6.78
CA VAL A 166 -4.86 25.44 6.96
C VAL A 166 -4.78 26.88 6.44
N ARG A 167 -3.71 27.62 6.74
CA ARG A 167 -3.52 28.97 6.22
C ARG A 167 -3.42 28.99 4.69
N ALA A 168 -2.65 28.06 4.10
CA ALA A 168 -2.48 28.00 2.66
C ALA A 168 -3.80 27.70 1.92
N ARG A 169 -4.61 26.76 2.43
CA ARG A 169 -5.90 26.44 1.81
C ARG A 169 -6.96 27.54 1.92
N GLU A 170 -6.86 28.43 2.95
CA GLU A 170 -7.71 29.62 3.06
C GLU A 170 -7.43 30.65 1.96
N GLU A 171 -6.19 30.70 1.44
CA GLU A 171 -5.82 31.56 0.32
C GLU A 171 -6.15 30.90 -1.03
N LYS A 172 -5.82 29.62 -1.17
CA LYS A 172 -6.04 28.83 -2.39
C LYS A 172 -6.12 27.33 -2.05
N PRO A 173 -7.14 26.60 -2.55
CA PRO A 173 -7.21 25.14 -2.38
C PRO A 173 -5.92 24.45 -2.87
N ILE A 174 -5.51 23.42 -2.15
CA ILE A 174 -4.29 22.63 -2.42
C ILE A 174 -4.68 21.43 -3.27
N HIS A 175 -4.20 21.35 -4.52
CA HIS A 175 -4.58 20.30 -5.46
C HIS A 175 -3.44 19.36 -5.84
N ARG A 176 -2.19 19.82 -5.72
CA ARG A 176 -1.03 19.13 -6.28
C ARG A 176 0.12 18.99 -5.30
N SER A 177 0.98 18.01 -5.56
CA SER A 177 2.11 17.69 -4.70
C SER A 177 3.16 18.81 -4.58
N GLU A 178 3.33 19.66 -5.60
CA GLU A 178 4.24 20.81 -5.55
C GLU A 178 3.80 21.86 -4.52
N GLU A 179 2.52 22.01 -4.29
CA GLU A 179 1.96 22.91 -3.27
C GLU A 179 2.29 22.43 -1.84
N ARG A 180 2.72 21.17 -1.69
CA ARG A 180 3.25 20.58 -0.46
C ARG A 180 4.55 21.25 0.03
N ARG A 181 5.26 22.01 -0.80
CA ARG A 181 6.48 22.77 -0.43
C ARG A 181 6.22 23.86 0.61
N VAL A 182 4.98 24.27 0.80
CA VAL A 182 4.57 25.24 1.84
C VAL A 182 5.06 24.81 3.24
N GLY A 183 5.21 23.49 3.50
CA GLY A 183 5.79 22.99 4.74
C GLY A 183 7.33 22.96 4.80
N LYS A 184 8.03 22.86 3.64
CA LYS A 184 9.50 22.80 3.59
C LYS A 184 10.18 24.17 3.73
N GLU A 185 9.55 25.25 3.30
CA GLU A 185 10.11 26.60 3.43
C GLU A 185 10.22 27.07 4.89
N CYS A 186 9.45 26.46 5.81
CA CYS A 186 9.61 26.72 7.23
C CYS A 186 10.95 26.22 7.80
N ARG A 187 11.59 25.21 7.19
CA ARG A 187 12.85 24.64 7.67
C ARG A 187 14.08 25.47 7.25
N SER A 188 13.99 26.21 6.14
CA SER A 188 15.10 27.00 5.61
C SER A 188 15.20 28.42 6.18
N ARG A 189 14.19 28.88 6.93
CA ARG A 189 14.18 30.20 7.57
C ARG A 189 14.73 30.22 9.01
N TRP A 190 15.16 29.09 9.55
CA TRP A 190 15.66 28.95 10.92
C TRP A 190 17.06 28.34 10.99
N SER A 191 17.85 28.46 9.93
CA SER A 191 19.29 28.15 9.92
C SER A 191 20.10 29.42 9.72
#